data_4cabe13a237e32ade0e684e4fa3cf001
#
_entry.id   4cabe13a237e32ade0e684e4fa3cf001
#
_cell.length_a   1.000
_cell.length_b   1.000
_cell.length_c   1.000
_cell.angle_alpha   90.00
_cell.angle_beta   90.00
_cell.angle_gamma   90.00
#
_symmetry.space_group_name_H-M   'P 1'
#
loop_
_entity.id
_entity.type
_entity.pdbx_description
1 polymer ?
#
loop_
_entity_poly.entity_id
_entity_poly.type
_entity_poly.pdbx_seq_one_letter_code
_entity_poly.pdbx_strand_id
1 'polypeptide(L)'
;MNKITYCTLDTETVGGACGNNDIYNLSGIVHDREGNYLATFNFLVAEHFNRIDEAFYGKKTFHRYGEMLAKGEITVIPTEAEAISIVNSLLNFYNVKYVMAFNTAFDYTKTNCSILLEGREFIDIQLMAMQIFGGRKSYSDFCHANNFRSKGKGTQCASSAEAYFAFISNDPTFEEEHTAFADSSIEVQIFVACLKAHKKFTKNCHWYDFGGKWKLVRKW
;
A
#
# COMPACT_ATOMS: atom_id res chain seq x y z
N MET A 1 -6.81 7.45 26.79
CA MET A 1 -7.34 6.71 25.63
C MET A 1 -6.15 6.11 24.90
N ASN A 2 -6.11 4.79 24.70
CA ASN A 2 -5.06 4.19 23.89
C ASN A 2 -5.17 4.75 22.46
N LYS A 3 -4.09 5.34 21.98
CA LYS A 3 -4.03 5.87 20.60
C LYS A 3 -4.11 4.69 19.63
N ILE A 4 -5.02 4.75 18.66
CA ILE A 4 -5.15 3.70 17.64
C ILE A 4 -3.93 3.76 16.73
N THR A 5 -3.29 2.61 16.52
CA THR A 5 -2.11 2.47 15.69
C THR A 5 -2.47 1.73 14.41
N TYR A 6 -1.92 2.19 13.31
CA TYR A 6 -2.12 1.69 11.95
C TYR A 6 -0.78 1.18 11.40
N CYS A 7 -0.83 0.27 10.46
CA CYS A 7 0.31 -0.08 9.63
C CYS A 7 -0.11 -0.08 8.17
N THR A 8 0.53 0.75 7.37
CA THR A 8 0.45 0.70 5.91
C THR A 8 1.65 -0.08 5.40
N LEU A 9 1.41 -1.10 4.59
CA LEU A 9 2.47 -1.88 3.97
C LEU A 9 2.22 -2.04 2.47
N ASP A 10 3.29 -2.24 1.75
CA ASP A 10 3.28 -2.58 0.34
C ASP A 10 4.27 -3.71 0.06
N THR A 11 4.02 -4.48 -1.01
CA THR A 11 4.84 -5.60 -1.43
C THR A 11 5.20 -5.53 -2.90
N GLU A 12 6.49 -5.68 -3.19
CA GLU A 12 6.95 -5.93 -4.54
C GLU A 12 7.22 -7.42 -4.73
N THR A 13 6.70 -7.99 -5.81
CA THR A 13 6.69 -9.45 -5.99
C THR A 13 7.28 -9.90 -7.32
N VAL A 14 7.85 -11.09 -7.34
CA VAL A 14 8.15 -11.85 -8.55
C VAL A 14 7.06 -12.92 -8.76
N GLY A 15 6.75 -13.21 -10.01
CA GLY A 15 5.69 -14.15 -10.37
C GLY A 15 4.59 -13.48 -11.20
N GLY A 16 3.84 -14.31 -11.90
CA GLY A 16 2.77 -13.84 -12.79
C GLY A 16 1.43 -13.71 -12.09
N ALA A 17 0.48 -13.05 -12.73
CA ALA A 17 -0.87 -12.76 -12.24
C ALA A 17 -1.70 -13.99 -11.79
N CYS A 18 -1.22 -15.21 -12.00
CA CYS A 18 -1.94 -16.47 -11.77
C CYS A 18 -1.31 -17.40 -10.74
N GLY A 19 -0.23 -17.00 -10.03
CA GLY A 19 0.48 -17.84 -9.06
C GLY A 19 0.61 -17.20 -7.67
N ASN A 20 1.25 -17.93 -6.75
CA ASN A 20 1.76 -17.31 -5.53
C ASN A 20 2.81 -16.28 -5.94
N ASN A 21 2.67 -15.08 -5.45
CA ASN A 21 3.61 -14.03 -5.69
C ASN A 21 4.65 -14.05 -4.57
N ASP A 22 5.88 -14.39 -4.93
CA ASP A 22 7.01 -14.40 -4.01
C ASP A 22 7.47 -12.96 -3.75
N ILE A 23 7.52 -12.54 -2.50
CA ILE A 23 7.87 -11.18 -2.13
C ILE A 23 9.38 -11.00 -2.20
N TYR A 24 9.87 -10.03 -2.98
CA TYR A 24 11.27 -9.63 -2.97
C TYR A 24 11.52 -8.31 -2.21
N ASN A 25 10.49 -7.47 -2.05
CA ASN A 25 10.57 -6.29 -1.18
C ASN A 25 9.28 -6.18 -0.36
N LEU A 26 9.44 -6.16 0.97
CA LEU A 26 8.37 -5.98 1.94
C LEU A 26 8.67 -4.75 2.76
N SER A 27 7.82 -3.75 2.66
CA SER A 27 8.03 -2.49 3.37
C SER A 27 6.75 -2.01 4.03
N GLY A 28 6.90 -1.13 5.01
CA GLY A 28 5.74 -0.50 5.61
C GLY A 28 6.08 0.47 6.73
N ILE A 29 5.03 1.14 7.16
CA ILE A 29 5.07 2.25 8.11
C ILE A 29 4.02 2.02 9.18
N VAL A 30 4.46 1.90 10.42
CA VAL A 30 3.58 1.96 11.59
C VAL A 30 3.37 3.43 11.94
N HIS A 31 2.13 3.87 12.00
CA HIS A 31 1.80 5.28 12.17
C HIS A 31 0.55 5.51 13.01
N ASP A 32 0.35 6.75 13.42
CA ASP A 32 -0.90 7.18 14.04
C ASP A 32 -1.92 7.67 13.00
N ARG A 33 -3.06 8.13 13.47
CA ARG A 33 -4.16 8.61 12.61
C ARG A 33 -3.79 9.86 11.81
N GLU A 34 -2.90 10.66 12.31
CA GLU A 34 -2.41 11.89 11.69
C GLU A 34 -1.31 11.62 10.66
N GLY A 35 -0.83 10.37 10.58
CA GLY A 35 0.24 9.94 9.68
C GLY A 35 1.63 10.17 10.26
N ASN A 36 1.77 10.41 11.58
CA ASN A 36 3.09 10.48 12.20
C ASN A 36 3.68 9.08 12.32
N TYR A 37 4.89 8.89 11.84
CA TYR A 37 5.58 7.62 11.83
C TYR A 37 6.02 7.26 13.25
N LEU A 38 5.71 6.04 13.67
CA LEU A 38 6.11 5.43 14.94
C LEU A 38 7.25 4.42 14.73
N ALA A 39 7.20 3.70 13.61
CA ALA A 39 8.26 2.81 13.16
C ALA A 39 8.15 2.60 11.65
N THR A 40 9.26 2.18 11.04
CA THR A 40 9.31 1.81 9.62
C THR A 40 10.05 0.48 9.48
N PHE A 41 9.76 -0.25 8.44
CA PHE A 41 10.54 -1.39 8.00
C PHE A 41 10.64 -1.38 6.48
N ASN A 42 11.79 -1.81 5.97
CA ASN A 42 12.06 -1.94 4.54
C ASN A 42 13.00 -3.11 4.34
N PHE A 43 12.47 -4.24 3.87
CA PHE A 43 13.16 -5.51 3.77
C PHE A 43 13.32 -5.96 2.32
N LEU A 44 14.55 -6.27 1.94
CA LEU A 44 14.87 -6.97 0.72
C LEU A 44 14.97 -8.48 1.04
N VAL A 45 14.10 -9.28 0.45
CA VAL A 45 14.06 -10.73 0.67
C VAL A 45 15.01 -11.43 -0.29
N ALA A 46 16.15 -11.89 0.23
CA ALA A 46 17.25 -12.38 -0.58
C ALA A 46 16.88 -13.61 -1.43
N GLU A 47 16.06 -14.53 -0.90
CA GLU A 47 15.65 -15.76 -1.60
C GLU A 47 14.91 -15.48 -2.92
N HIS A 48 14.26 -14.32 -3.06
CA HIS A 48 13.48 -13.97 -4.25
C HIS A 48 14.08 -12.84 -5.07
N PHE A 49 14.98 -12.05 -4.48
CA PHE A 49 15.56 -10.88 -5.13
C PHE A 49 16.38 -11.19 -6.38
N ASN A 50 16.98 -12.37 -6.46
CA ASN A 50 17.70 -12.83 -7.65
C ASN A 50 16.81 -13.03 -8.90
N ARG A 51 15.49 -13.03 -8.71
CA ARG A 51 14.46 -13.16 -9.76
C ARG A 51 13.75 -11.84 -10.06
N ILE A 52 14.29 -10.71 -9.59
CA ILE A 52 13.65 -9.39 -9.75
C ILE A 52 13.36 -9.00 -11.21
N ASP A 53 14.12 -9.53 -12.16
CA ASP A 53 13.90 -9.33 -13.59
C ASP A 53 12.61 -9.99 -14.14
N GLU A 54 12.01 -10.91 -13.38
CA GLU A 54 10.70 -11.50 -13.64
C GLU A 54 9.55 -10.59 -13.15
N ALA A 55 9.84 -9.64 -12.26
CA ALA A 55 8.85 -8.71 -11.72
C ALA A 55 8.41 -7.67 -12.76
N PHE A 56 7.17 -7.20 -12.64
CA PHE A 56 6.59 -6.25 -13.60
C PHE A 56 7.42 -4.96 -13.72
N TYR A 57 7.89 -4.42 -12.62
CA TYR A 57 8.75 -3.23 -12.57
C TYR A 57 10.22 -3.55 -12.31
N GLY A 58 10.59 -4.81 -12.09
CA GLY A 58 11.89 -5.20 -11.55
C GLY A 58 13.08 -4.69 -12.32
N LYS A 59 13.08 -4.78 -13.65
CA LYS A 59 14.17 -4.26 -14.49
C LYS A 59 14.31 -2.74 -14.39
N LYS A 60 13.19 -2.02 -14.23
CA LYS A 60 13.16 -0.57 -14.12
C LYS A 60 13.68 -0.09 -12.76
N THR A 61 13.40 -0.85 -11.70
CA THR A 61 13.68 -0.45 -10.31
C THR A 61 14.96 -1.05 -9.73
N PHE A 62 15.56 -2.04 -10.39
CA PHE A 62 16.74 -2.77 -9.88
C PHE A 62 17.87 -1.85 -9.35
N HIS A 63 18.18 -0.78 -10.09
CA HIS A 63 19.24 0.15 -9.69
C HIS A 63 18.95 0.87 -8.36
N ARG A 64 17.67 1.12 -8.05
CA ARG A 64 17.22 1.78 -6.81
C ARG A 64 17.55 0.92 -5.58
N TYR A 65 17.38 -0.40 -5.68
CA TYR A 65 17.74 -1.30 -4.58
C TYR A 65 19.23 -1.29 -4.28
N GLY A 66 20.07 -1.19 -5.30
CA GLY A 66 21.53 -1.00 -5.12
C GLY A 66 21.87 0.30 -4.38
N GLU A 67 21.19 1.39 -4.71
CA GLU A 67 21.37 2.67 -4.01
C GLU A 67 20.87 2.61 -2.57
N MET A 68 19.69 2.00 -2.32
CA MET A 68 19.12 1.85 -0.98
C MET A 68 20.02 0.98 -0.09
N LEU A 69 20.60 -0.10 -0.63
CA LEU A 69 21.56 -0.95 0.08
C LEU A 69 22.83 -0.15 0.44
N ALA A 70 23.35 0.61 -0.49
CA ALA A 70 24.55 1.42 -0.26
C ALA A 70 24.34 2.51 0.81
N LYS A 71 23.12 3.03 0.94
CA LYS A 71 22.74 4.03 1.94
C LYS A 71 22.26 3.43 3.27
N GLY A 72 22.07 2.11 3.35
CA GLY A 72 21.49 1.46 4.54
C GLY A 72 19.98 1.74 4.72
N GLU A 73 19.28 2.09 3.66
CA GLU A 73 17.84 2.40 3.66
C GLU A 73 16.97 1.15 3.55
N ILE A 74 17.56 -0.01 3.26
CA ILE A 74 16.91 -1.31 3.14
C ILE A 74 17.74 -2.38 3.86
N THR A 75 17.06 -3.29 4.57
CA THR A 75 17.70 -4.39 5.28
C THR A 75 17.50 -5.69 4.51
N VAL A 76 18.58 -6.42 4.25
CA VAL A 76 18.49 -7.74 3.61
C VAL A 76 18.06 -8.77 4.64
N ILE A 77 16.99 -9.50 4.34
CA ILE A 77 16.47 -10.61 5.15
C ILE A 77 16.60 -11.89 4.30
N PRO A 78 17.10 -13.01 4.86
CA PRO A 78 17.34 -14.23 4.10
C PRO A 78 16.09 -14.78 3.42
N THR A 79 14.96 -14.89 4.16
CA THR A 79 13.73 -15.54 3.69
C THR A 79 12.49 -14.66 3.89
N GLU A 80 11.49 -14.91 3.07
CA GLU A 80 10.17 -14.25 3.18
C GLU A 80 9.50 -14.55 4.53
N ALA A 81 9.58 -15.79 4.98
CA ALA A 81 9.01 -16.19 6.28
C ALA A 81 9.63 -15.43 7.45
N GLU A 82 10.94 -15.20 7.42
CA GLU A 82 11.64 -14.42 8.44
C GLU A 82 11.22 -12.94 8.39
N ALA A 83 11.15 -12.35 7.21
CA ALA A 83 10.69 -10.97 7.03
C ALA A 83 9.28 -10.78 7.59
N ILE A 84 8.33 -11.66 7.24
CA ILE A 84 6.95 -11.62 7.74
C ILE A 84 6.90 -11.80 9.27
N SER A 85 7.72 -12.70 9.83
CA SER A 85 7.79 -12.92 11.29
C SER A 85 8.28 -11.67 12.02
N ILE A 86 9.28 -10.98 11.50
CA ILE A 86 9.78 -9.72 12.05
C ILE A 86 8.69 -8.65 12.00
N VAL A 87 8.01 -8.50 10.86
CA VAL A 87 6.88 -7.56 10.72
C VAL A 87 5.78 -7.88 11.73
N ASN A 88 5.36 -9.14 11.85
CA ASN A 88 4.32 -9.54 12.80
C ASN A 88 4.69 -9.19 14.24
N SER A 89 5.95 -9.41 14.63
CA SER A 89 6.48 -9.04 15.95
C SER A 89 6.43 -7.51 16.16
N LEU A 90 6.78 -6.73 15.14
CA LEU A 90 6.70 -5.28 15.17
C LEU A 90 5.25 -4.79 15.32
N LEU A 91 4.32 -5.36 14.57
CA LEU A 91 2.89 -5.04 14.66
C LEU A 91 2.32 -5.34 16.06
N ASN A 92 2.75 -6.45 16.67
CA ASN A 92 2.36 -6.80 18.03
C ASN A 92 2.95 -5.82 19.05
N PHE A 93 4.23 -5.46 18.92
CA PHE A 93 4.90 -4.52 19.81
C PHE A 93 4.20 -3.15 19.84
N TYR A 94 3.79 -2.64 18.68
CA TYR A 94 3.07 -1.38 18.57
C TYR A 94 1.56 -1.51 18.79
N ASN A 95 1.05 -2.71 19.09
CA ASN A 95 -0.37 -3.01 19.25
C ASN A 95 -1.20 -2.47 18.07
N VAL A 96 -0.72 -2.76 16.86
CA VAL A 96 -1.37 -2.32 15.62
C VAL A 96 -2.74 -2.96 15.51
N LYS A 97 -3.76 -2.11 15.38
CA LYS A 97 -5.14 -2.57 15.24
C LYS A 97 -5.56 -2.72 13.79
N TYR A 98 -5.09 -1.85 12.93
CA TYR A 98 -5.44 -1.81 11.52
C TYR A 98 -4.20 -1.97 10.66
N VAL A 99 -4.24 -2.94 9.75
CA VAL A 99 -3.26 -3.10 8.67
C VAL A 99 -3.87 -2.66 7.35
N MET A 100 -3.09 -2.03 6.50
CA MET A 100 -3.58 -1.36 5.30
C MET A 100 -2.62 -1.55 4.13
N ALA A 101 -3.16 -1.53 2.92
CA ALA A 101 -2.42 -1.44 1.67
C ALA A 101 -3.30 -0.79 0.59
N PHE A 102 -2.70 -0.38 -0.51
CA PHE A 102 -3.44 0.06 -1.68
C PHE A 102 -3.74 -1.15 -2.57
N ASN A 103 -5.03 -1.54 -2.66
CA ASN A 103 -5.45 -2.82 -3.21
C ASN A 103 -5.05 -4.00 -2.31
N THR A 104 -5.45 -3.92 -1.06
CA THR A 104 -5.16 -4.87 0.04
C THR A 104 -5.33 -6.35 -0.36
N ALA A 105 -6.25 -6.66 -1.29
CA ALA A 105 -6.44 -8.02 -1.78
C ALA A 105 -5.17 -8.57 -2.45
N PHE A 106 -4.35 -7.74 -3.09
CA PHE A 106 -3.10 -8.19 -3.68
C PHE A 106 -2.10 -8.55 -2.59
N ASP A 107 -1.78 -7.62 -1.71
CA ASP A 107 -0.71 -7.78 -0.72
C ASP A 107 -0.98 -8.88 0.30
N TYR A 108 -2.24 -9.08 0.69
CA TYR A 108 -2.58 -10.05 1.73
C TYR A 108 -3.11 -11.39 1.21
N THR A 109 -3.68 -11.46 0.01
CA THR A 109 -4.25 -12.72 -0.50
C THR A 109 -3.46 -13.37 -1.62
N LYS A 110 -2.58 -12.60 -2.27
CA LYS A 110 -1.71 -13.08 -3.35
C LYS A 110 -0.26 -13.29 -2.91
N THR A 111 0.02 -12.97 -1.65
CA THR A 111 1.31 -13.18 -0.99
C THR A 111 1.09 -13.96 0.31
N ASN A 112 2.16 -14.26 1.03
CA ASN A 112 2.09 -14.92 2.33
C ASN A 112 1.80 -13.94 3.50
N CYS A 113 1.51 -12.66 3.22
CA CYS A 113 1.23 -11.66 4.24
C CYS A 113 -0.14 -11.83 4.94
N SER A 114 -0.96 -12.80 4.54
CA SER A 114 -2.26 -13.06 5.19
C SER A 114 -2.18 -13.29 6.70
N ILE A 115 -1.07 -13.84 7.19
CA ILE A 115 -0.83 -14.04 8.61
C ILE A 115 -0.78 -12.72 9.40
N LEU A 116 -0.44 -11.62 8.75
CA LEU A 116 -0.42 -10.30 9.39
C LEU A 116 -1.82 -9.75 9.69
N LEU A 117 -2.86 -10.39 9.13
CA LEU A 117 -4.26 -10.07 9.42
C LEU A 117 -4.76 -10.70 10.73
N GLU A 118 -4.05 -11.70 11.27
CA GLU A 118 -4.52 -12.41 12.46
C GLU A 118 -4.66 -11.46 13.67
N GLY A 119 -5.88 -11.39 14.21
CA GLY A 119 -6.22 -10.51 15.33
C GLY A 119 -6.28 -9.02 15.00
N ARG A 120 -6.22 -8.63 13.72
CA ARG A 120 -6.26 -7.25 13.25
C ARG A 120 -7.38 -7.03 12.26
N GLU A 121 -7.84 -5.80 12.17
CA GLU A 121 -8.72 -5.36 11.09
C GLU A 121 -7.87 -4.81 9.93
N PHE A 122 -8.39 -4.86 8.71
CA PHE A 122 -7.67 -4.29 7.56
C PHE A 122 -8.50 -3.23 6.83
N ILE A 123 -7.80 -2.32 6.17
CA ILE A 123 -8.38 -1.23 5.39
C ILE A 123 -7.73 -1.24 4.01
N ASP A 124 -8.55 -1.23 2.96
CA ASP A 124 -8.07 -1.03 1.60
C ASP A 124 -8.10 0.46 1.24
N ILE A 125 -6.93 1.03 1.10
CA ILE A 125 -6.75 2.47 0.84
C ILE A 125 -7.30 2.84 -0.53
N GLN A 126 -7.19 1.96 -1.54
CA GLN A 126 -7.73 2.20 -2.88
C GLN A 126 -9.25 2.38 -2.84
N LEU A 127 -9.96 1.45 -2.21
CA LEU A 127 -11.42 1.53 -2.10
C LEU A 127 -11.85 2.74 -1.29
N MET A 128 -11.07 3.10 -0.27
CA MET A 128 -11.27 4.30 0.53
C MET A 128 -11.16 5.58 -0.32
N ALA A 129 -10.08 5.70 -1.09
CA ALA A 129 -9.85 6.83 -1.98
C ALA A 129 -10.89 6.92 -3.10
N MET A 130 -11.27 5.79 -3.69
CA MET A 130 -12.34 5.72 -4.68
C MET A 130 -13.67 6.27 -4.16
N GLN A 131 -14.03 5.96 -2.92
CA GLN A 131 -15.28 6.45 -2.33
C GLN A 131 -15.22 7.94 -1.96
N ILE A 132 -14.07 8.41 -1.52
CA ILE A 132 -13.92 9.77 -1.01
C ILE A 132 -13.62 10.76 -2.14
N PHE A 133 -12.77 10.40 -3.06
CA PHE A 133 -12.32 11.27 -4.15
C PHE A 133 -12.89 10.88 -5.51
N GLY A 134 -12.99 9.59 -5.82
CA GLY A 134 -13.32 9.11 -7.17
C GLY A 134 -14.64 9.63 -7.76
N GLY A 135 -15.63 9.92 -6.91
CA GLY A 135 -16.90 10.53 -7.34
C GLY A 135 -16.93 12.06 -7.33
N ARG A 136 -15.84 12.75 -6.97
CA ARG A 136 -15.82 14.20 -6.90
C ARG A 136 -15.52 14.84 -8.26
N LYS A 137 -16.26 15.91 -8.57
CA LYS A 137 -16.01 16.70 -9.78
C LYS A 137 -14.57 17.22 -9.84
N SER A 138 -14.00 17.68 -8.71
CA SER A 138 -12.63 18.17 -8.64
C SER A 138 -11.59 17.10 -9.01
N TYR A 139 -11.79 15.84 -8.61
CA TYR A 139 -10.91 14.75 -9.02
C TYR A 139 -11.06 14.45 -10.52
N SER A 140 -12.29 14.40 -11.01
CA SER A 140 -12.57 14.22 -12.44
C SER A 140 -11.92 15.30 -13.28
N ASP A 141 -12.09 16.57 -12.91
CA ASP A 141 -11.50 17.72 -13.61
C ASP A 141 -9.96 17.63 -13.60
N PHE A 142 -9.35 17.27 -12.46
CA PHE A 142 -7.90 17.06 -12.34
C PHE A 142 -7.41 15.93 -13.28
N CYS A 143 -8.08 14.79 -13.27
CA CYS A 143 -7.73 13.65 -14.13
C CYS A 143 -7.82 14.01 -15.63
N HIS A 144 -8.86 14.73 -16.02
CA HIS A 144 -9.03 15.15 -17.40
C HIS A 144 -7.97 16.17 -17.84
N ALA A 145 -7.68 17.15 -16.98
CA ALA A 145 -6.69 18.19 -17.27
C ALA A 145 -5.26 17.63 -17.39
N ASN A 146 -4.95 16.57 -16.63
CA ASN A 146 -3.59 16.03 -16.51
C ASN A 146 -3.43 14.62 -17.08
N ASN A 147 -4.42 14.13 -17.83
CA ASN A 147 -4.40 12.83 -18.51
C ASN A 147 -4.24 11.60 -17.60
N PHE A 148 -4.67 11.68 -16.32
CA PHE A 148 -4.77 10.52 -15.43
C PHE A 148 -5.98 9.66 -15.79
N ARG A 149 -5.81 8.74 -16.74
CA ARG A 149 -6.88 7.90 -17.26
C ARG A 149 -6.63 6.43 -17.01
N SER A 150 -7.68 5.68 -16.73
CA SER A 150 -7.61 4.24 -16.58
C SER A 150 -7.21 3.57 -17.88
N LYS A 151 -6.16 2.75 -17.87
CA LYS A 151 -5.68 2.02 -19.05
C LYS A 151 -6.81 1.14 -19.61
N GLY A 152 -7.10 1.32 -20.90
CA GLY A 152 -8.09 0.50 -21.63
C GLY A 152 -9.57 0.83 -21.40
N LYS A 153 -9.91 1.85 -20.57
CA LYS A 153 -11.30 2.22 -20.24
C LYS A 153 -11.73 3.62 -20.69
N GLY A 154 -11.12 4.13 -21.73
CA GLY A 154 -11.54 5.39 -22.37
C GLY A 154 -11.40 6.63 -21.47
N THR A 155 -12.52 7.25 -21.09
CA THR A 155 -12.55 8.53 -20.35
C THR A 155 -12.58 8.37 -18.83
N GLN A 156 -12.52 7.15 -18.29
CA GLN A 156 -12.57 6.95 -16.83
C GLN A 156 -11.28 7.46 -16.19
N CYS A 157 -11.43 8.16 -15.05
CA CYS A 157 -10.31 8.57 -14.22
C CYS A 157 -9.54 7.35 -13.70
N ALA A 158 -8.24 7.50 -13.56
CA ALA A 158 -7.41 6.47 -12.93
C ALA A 158 -7.82 6.28 -11.46
N SER A 159 -7.59 5.07 -10.94
CA SER A 159 -7.79 4.72 -9.52
C SER A 159 -6.50 4.14 -8.92
N SER A 160 -5.34 4.56 -9.43
CA SER A 160 -4.02 4.21 -8.91
C SER A 160 -3.63 5.11 -7.73
N ALA A 161 -2.67 4.63 -6.91
CA ALA A 161 -2.09 5.42 -5.84
C ALA A 161 -1.44 6.69 -6.39
N GLU A 162 -0.68 6.58 -7.48
CA GLU A 162 -0.10 7.70 -8.21
C GLU A 162 -1.12 8.81 -8.52
N ALA A 163 -2.27 8.46 -9.12
CA ALA A 163 -3.27 9.45 -9.50
C ALA A 163 -3.91 10.14 -8.28
N TYR A 164 -4.21 9.39 -7.22
CA TYR A 164 -4.74 9.98 -5.99
C TYR A 164 -3.70 10.83 -5.28
N PHE A 165 -2.45 10.37 -5.22
CA PHE A 165 -1.39 11.16 -4.61
C PHE A 165 -1.09 12.44 -5.38
N ALA A 166 -1.00 12.38 -6.70
CA ALA A 166 -0.87 13.55 -7.57
C ALA A 166 -2.01 14.57 -7.33
N PHE A 167 -3.24 14.08 -7.17
CA PHE A 167 -4.39 14.93 -6.87
C PHE A 167 -4.32 15.60 -5.50
N ILE A 168 -4.01 14.86 -4.43
CA ILE A 168 -3.99 15.40 -3.06
C ILE A 168 -2.81 16.32 -2.79
N SER A 169 -1.67 16.07 -3.46
CA SER A 169 -0.47 16.92 -3.40
C SER A 169 -0.56 18.13 -4.34
N ASN A 170 -1.54 18.12 -5.26
CA ASN A 170 -1.65 19.06 -6.37
C ASN A 170 -0.39 19.10 -7.25
N ASP A 171 0.23 17.94 -7.43
CA ASP A 171 1.40 17.74 -8.29
C ASP A 171 1.07 16.80 -9.45
N PRO A 172 0.69 17.31 -10.62
CA PRO A 172 0.35 16.47 -11.77
C PRO A 172 1.57 15.82 -12.45
N THR A 173 2.78 16.14 -12.02
CA THR A 173 4.03 15.58 -12.53
C THR A 173 4.56 14.43 -11.68
N PHE A 174 3.86 14.11 -10.58
CA PHE A 174 4.26 13.02 -9.70
C PHE A 174 4.26 11.68 -10.45
N GLU A 175 5.32 10.91 -10.27
CA GLU A 175 5.49 9.54 -10.75
C GLU A 175 5.87 8.64 -9.58
N GLU A 176 5.22 7.48 -9.46
CA GLU A 176 5.55 6.46 -8.46
C GLU A 176 6.96 5.90 -8.67
N GLU A 177 7.65 5.67 -7.57
CA GLU A 177 8.99 5.08 -7.60
C GLU A 177 8.97 3.56 -7.83
N HIS A 178 7.86 2.90 -7.52
CA HIS A 178 7.71 1.45 -7.58
C HIS A 178 8.75 0.73 -6.72
N THR A 179 8.88 1.18 -5.49
CA THR A 179 9.56 0.46 -4.40
C THR A 179 8.61 0.43 -3.22
N ALA A 180 8.50 -0.72 -2.54
CA ALA A 180 7.47 -0.91 -1.52
C ALA A 180 7.50 0.17 -0.40
N PHE A 181 8.68 0.74 -0.08
CA PHE A 181 8.76 1.81 0.92
C PHE A 181 8.24 3.16 0.42
N ALA A 182 8.59 3.53 -0.81
CA ALA A 182 8.10 4.77 -1.40
C ALA A 182 6.58 4.71 -1.56
N ASP A 183 6.06 3.56 -2.04
CA ASP A 183 4.65 3.35 -2.28
C ASP A 183 3.86 3.32 -0.96
N SER A 184 4.35 2.64 0.09
CA SER A 184 3.77 2.74 1.45
C SER A 184 3.71 4.18 1.97
N SER A 185 4.70 5.01 1.64
CA SER A 185 4.76 6.40 2.12
C SER A 185 3.69 7.29 1.50
N ILE A 186 3.42 7.14 0.21
CA ILE A 186 2.32 7.87 -0.45
C ILE A 186 0.95 7.35 -0.02
N GLU A 187 0.83 6.06 0.24
CA GLU A 187 -0.39 5.43 0.73
C GLU A 187 -0.81 5.95 2.12
N VAL A 188 0.15 6.13 3.04
CA VAL A 188 -0.11 6.81 4.33
C VAL A 188 -0.69 8.20 4.09
N GLN A 189 -0.16 8.96 3.16
CA GLN A 189 -0.64 10.31 2.86
C GLN A 189 -2.04 10.30 2.24
N ILE A 190 -2.33 9.35 1.34
CA ILE A 190 -3.67 9.15 0.78
C ILE A 190 -4.67 8.80 1.90
N PHE A 191 -4.31 7.87 2.79
CA PHE A 191 -5.15 7.52 3.95
C PHE A 191 -5.46 8.73 4.82
N VAL A 192 -4.45 9.52 5.19
CA VAL A 192 -4.62 10.74 6.01
C VAL A 192 -5.49 11.77 5.31
N ALA A 193 -5.31 11.96 4.00
CA ALA A 193 -6.14 12.86 3.20
C ALA A 193 -7.60 12.39 3.17
N CYS A 194 -7.84 11.10 3.04
CA CYS A 194 -9.18 10.51 3.14
C CYS A 194 -9.83 10.79 4.49
N LEU A 195 -9.10 10.63 5.60
CA LEU A 195 -9.60 10.92 6.94
C LEU A 195 -9.92 12.41 7.16
N LYS A 196 -9.09 13.29 6.61
CA LYS A 196 -9.35 14.75 6.64
C LYS A 196 -10.59 15.13 5.83
N ALA A 197 -10.76 14.49 4.68
CA ALA A 197 -11.88 14.76 3.79
C ALA A 197 -13.22 14.21 4.31
N HIS A 198 -13.19 13.17 5.16
CA HIS A 198 -14.40 12.54 5.70
C HIS A 198 -14.18 12.03 7.13
N LYS A 199 -14.36 12.90 8.12
CA LYS A 199 -14.10 12.61 9.54
C LYS A 199 -14.85 11.41 10.12
N LYS A 200 -16.00 11.03 9.56
CA LYS A 200 -16.81 9.89 10.03
C LYS A 200 -16.39 8.54 9.42
N PHE A 201 -15.50 8.54 8.46
CA PHE A 201 -15.14 7.37 7.69
C PHE A 201 -14.65 6.21 8.56
N THR A 202 -13.69 6.46 9.47
CA THR A 202 -13.10 5.43 10.34
C THR A 202 -14.07 4.78 11.33
N LYS A 203 -15.21 5.40 11.63
CA LYS A 203 -16.20 4.83 12.53
C LYS A 203 -17.18 3.89 11.83
N ASN A 204 -17.32 4.01 10.52
CA ASN A 204 -18.42 3.42 9.77
C ASN A 204 -17.95 2.57 8.58
N CYS A 205 -16.65 2.29 8.45
CA CYS A 205 -16.12 1.49 7.36
C CYS A 205 -15.57 0.18 7.87
N HIS A 206 -16.09 -0.90 7.34
CA HIS A 206 -15.61 -2.24 7.58
C HIS A 206 -15.20 -2.88 6.26
N TRP A 207 -14.27 -3.78 6.36
CA TRP A 207 -13.75 -4.56 5.26
C TRP A 207 -14.14 -6.00 5.44
N TYR A 208 -14.44 -6.68 4.36
CA TYR A 208 -14.58 -8.12 4.35
C TYR A 208 -14.20 -8.69 3.00
N ASP A 209 -13.75 -9.92 3.02
CA ASP A 209 -13.60 -10.70 1.80
C ASP A 209 -14.98 -11.13 1.31
N PHE A 210 -15.24 -10.88 0.06
CA PHE A 210 -16.46 -11.27 -0.61
C PHE A 210 -16.14 -12.15 -1.81
N GLY A 211 -15.99 -13.46 -1.57
CA GLY A 211 -15.68 -14.43 -2.61
C GLY A 211 -14.38 -14.10 -3.36
N GLY A 212 -13.31 -13.77 -2.63
CA GLY A 212 -12.02 -13.33 -3.15
C GLY A 212 -12.02 -11.90 -3.69
N LYS A 213 -13.07 -11.12 -3.40
CA LYS A 213 -13.15 -9.71 -3.76
C LYS A 213 -13.43 -8.90 -2.51
N TRP A 214 -12.50 -8.07 -2.14
CA TRP A 214 -12.63 -7.16 -1.02
C TRP A 214 -13.64 -6.05 -1.33
N LYS A 215 -14.54 -5.81 -0.38
CA LYS A 215 -15.50 -4.71 -0.48
C LYS A 215 -15.44 -3.84 0.76
N LEU A 216 -15.41 -2.54 0.53
CA LEU A 216 -15.70 -1.58 1.58
C LEU A 216 -17.17 -1.66 1.97
N VAL A 217 -17.46 -1.93 3.22
CA VAL A 217 -18.80 -1.82 3.77
C VAL A 217 -18.88 -0.61 4.66
N ARG A 218 -19.79 0.30 4.32
CA ARG A 218 -20.19 1.34 5.27
C ARG A 218 -21.22 0.73 6.21
N LYS A 219 -20.95 0.77 7.51
CA LYS A 219 -22.02 0.73 8.49
C LYS A 219 -22.53 2.15 8.65
N TRP A 220 -23.74 2.36 8.22
CA TRP A 220 -24.48 3.59 8.41
C TRP A 220 -25.02 3.66 9.83
#